data_129cd893851a51a30285a6618aad3255
#
_entry.id   129cd893851a51a30285a6618aad3255
#
_cell.length_a   1.000
_cell.length_b   1.000
_cell.length_c   1.000
_cell.angle_alpha   90.00
_cell.angle_beta   90.00
_cell.angle_gamma   90.00
#
_symmetry.space_group_name_H-M   'P 1'
#
loop_
_entity.id
_entity.type
_entity.pdbx_description
1 polymer ?
#
loop_
_entity_poly.entity_id
_entity_poly.type
_entity_poly.pdbx_seq_one_letter_code
_entity_poly.pdbx_strand_id
1 'polypeptide(L)'
;MRMPLRKSFRKSSLRLPAFLLWVIPGLALPGHLPAQQPRTTVTVGPANADIIGTDNVAIQKAIGRVAKAGGGIVVIKAATYTLRNSVRLVSHLTLRGEGPEKTILKKAPGVRSKLSVDADYGESIATVEDTSGFAPGMGVTIVDKEQRSGWTPSIRTVVSVQGNTLRFDRFLHMDYSVANDGEVFNTFPLIAGYQVEDVRVEDLTADGSRDSSETLDGCQAAAIYFFHSKRMTIRNSVARNYPGDGISTQFVEHPEVENCEPYGNAFLGIHLGTGALYGLVRSNRVHDNGQDGLFLCWRVQHARYEDNQSWNNGQDGISLGHKDTDNTFLRNVVTGNARAGIYFRDERERNAASRNVFRANKIADNGRPGAPGYGVRIEGETKNLTFAANTIRDTRQGPQATQTVGIYIGPKADFVICEQNLFEGSTQQAIVNESRSDHNRVQQPTGQ
;
A
#
# COMPACT_ATOMS: atom_id res chain seq x y z
N MET A 1 -27.80 -50.20 -14.67
CA MET A 1 -27.63 -51.55 -14.11
C MET A 1 -27.33 -51.46 -12.65
N ARG A 2 -28.31 -51.86 -11.86
CA ARG A 2 -28.43 -52.23 -10.43
C ARG A 2 -27.36 -51.84 -9.40
N MET A 3 -27.81 -51.09 -8.40
CA MET A 3 -27.48 -51.09 -6.94
C MET A 3 -27.37 -52.53 -6.36
N PRO A 4 -27.12 -52.78 -5.05
CA PRO A 4 -26.55 -52.01 -3.92
C PRO A 4 -25.66 -52.89 -2.99
N LEU A 5 -25.10 -52.34 -1.88
CA LEU A 5 -25.08 -53.04 -0.59
C LEU A 5 -24.68 -52.15 0.59
N ARG A 6 -25.65 -51.97 1.49
CA ARG A 6 -25.47 -51.47 2.88
C ARG A 6 -24.72 -52.53 3.70
N LYS A 7 -23.82 -52.07 4.58
CA LYS A 7 -23.47 -52.80 5.82
C LYS A 7 -23.54 -51.88 7.02
N SER A 8 -24.48 -52.25 7.89
CA SER A 8 -24.64 -51.72 9.23
C SER A 8 -23.52 -52.23 10.14
N PHE A 9 -22.96 -51.41 11.01
CA PHE A 9 -22.20 -51.87 12.15
C PHE A 9 -22.82 -51.38 13.46
N ARG A 10 -23.05 -52.35 14.35
CA ARG A 10 -23.63 -52.26 15.68
C ARG A 10 -22.75 -51.45 16.63
N LYS A 11 -23.42 -50.69 17.50
CA LYS A 11 -22.85 -50.12 18.72
C LYS A 11 -22.58 -51.24 19.70
N SER A 12 -21.36 -51.34 20.23
CA SER A 12 -21.04 -52.07 21.47
C SER A 12 -20.47 -51.05 22.48
N SER A 13 -21.17 -50.95 23.59
CA SER A 13 -20.80 -50.16 24.77
C SER A 13 -19.79 -50.93 25.62
N LEU A 14 -18.56 -50.44 25.75
CA LEU A 14 -17.62 -50.87 26.79
C LEU A 14 -17.45 -49.76 27.83
N ARG A 15 -17.85 -50.07 29.04
CA ARG A 15 -17.56 -49.27 30.25
C ARG A 15 -16.13 -49.58 30.69
N LEU A 16 -15.31 -48.57 30.87
CA LEU A 16 -14.00 -48.64 31.53
C LEU A 16 -14.07 -47.98 32.92
N PRO A 17 -13.37 -48.50 33.90
CA PRO A 17 -13.42 -47.99 35.27
C PRO A 17 -12.56 -46.73 35.47
N ALA A 18 -13.02 -45.89 36.41
CA ALA A 18 -12.34 -44.67 36.80
C ALA A 18 -11.04 -45.00 37.57
N PHE A 19 -9.90 -44.57 37.01
CA PHE A 19 -8.64 -44.48 37.74
C PHE A 19 -8.45 -43.06 38.25
N LEU A 20 -8.39 -42.91 39.57
CA LEU A 20 -7.94 -41.67 40.23
C LEU A 20 -6.46 -41.45 39.93
N LEU A 21 -6.13 -40.46 39.15
CA LEU A 21 -4.74 -39.98 38.98
C LEU A 21 -4.47 -38.89 40.04
N TRP A 22 -3.55 -39.19 40.92
CA TRP A 22 -2.92 -38.21 41.79
C TRP A 22 -2.07 -37.25 40.97
N VAL A 23 -2.43 -35.95 40.98
CA VAL A 23 -1.61 -34.91 40.39
C VAL A 23 -0.52 -34.54 41.37
N ILE A 24 0.72 -34.88 41.02
CA ILE A 24 1.93 -34.36 41.69
C ILE A 24 2.16 -32.96 41.11
N PRO A 25 2.28 -31.88 41.92
CA PRO A 25 2.66 -30.59 41.39
C PRO A 25 4.13 -30.65 40.96
N GLY A 26 4.36 -30.78 39.65
CA GLY A 26 5.66 -30.66 39.03
C GLY A 26 6.18 -29.24 39.19
N LEU A 27 7.35 -29.05 39.80
CA LEU A 27 8.13 -27.82 39.76
C LEU A 27 8.37 -27.47 38.29
N ALA A 28 7.75 -26.39 37.80
CA ALA A 28 8.11 -25.76 36.53
C ALA A 28 9.50 -25.16 36.71
N LEU A 29 10.51 -25.79 36.12
CA LEU A 29 11.79 -25.13 35.88
C LEU A 29 11.58 -23.90 35.03
N PRO A 30 12.15 -22.73 35.37
CA PRO A 30 12.07 -21.56 34.51
C PRO A 30 12.72 -21.90 33.19
N GLY A 31 11.89 -22.01 32.13
CA GLY A 31 12.38 -22.18 30.77
C GLY A 31 13.33 -21.03 30.44
N HIS A 32 14.59 -21.35 30.23
CA HIS A 32 15.54 -20.42 29.65
C HIS A 32 15.02 -20.05 28.27
N LEU A 33 14.45 -18.84 28.13
CA LEU A 33 14.30 -18.25 26.81
C LEU A 33 15.70 -18.24 26.17
N PRO A 34 15.88 -18.78 24.98
CA PRO A 34 17.17 -18.73 24.32
C PRO A 34 17.57 -17.27 24.20
N ALA A 35 18.77 -16.93 24.72
CA ALA A 35 19.32 -15.59 24.59
C ALA A 35 19.33 -15.24 23.11
N GLN A 36 18.61 -14.16 22.74
CA GLN A 36 18.62 -13.67 21.36
C GLN A 36 20.08 -13.40 20.99
N GLN A 37 20.61 -14.15 20.04
CA GLN A 37 21.97 -13.90 19.53
C GLN A 37 22.05 -12.44 19.05
N PRO A 38 23.15 -11.73 19.32
CA PRO A 38 23.32 -10.35 18.89
C PRO A 38 23.15 -10.29 17.37
N ARG A 39 22.18 -9.51 16.92
CA ARG A 39 21.89 -9.36 15.50
C ARG A 39 23.07 -8.69 14.80
N THR A 40 23.56 -9.28 13.72
CA THR A 40 24.61 -8.68 12.88
C THR A 40 24.20 -7.27 12.44
N THR A 41 25.04 -6.29 12.71
CA THR A 41 24.85 -4.90 12.26
C THR A 41 25.93 -4.54 11.26
N VAL A 42 25.54 -3.94 10.13
CA VAL A 42 26.44 -3.45 9.09
C VAL A 42 26.07 -2.00 8.78
N THR A 43 27.05 -1.11 8.77
CA THR A 43 26.86 0.31 8.46
C THR A 43 27.25 0.64 7.03
N VAL A 44 26.48 1.57 6.40
CA VAL A 44 26.78 2.11 5.06
C VAL A 44 26.83 3.63 5.16
N GLY A 45 27.78 4.26 4.51
CA GLY A 45 27.88 5.72 4.55
C GLY A 45 29.01 6.28 3.70
N PRO A 46 29.06 7.64 3.56
CA PRO A 46 30.13 8.31 2.81
C PRO A 46 31.50 8.18 3.50
N ALA A 47 31.51 7.98 4.82
CA ALA A 47 32.72 7.84 5.62
C ALA A 47 32.42 7.09 6.94
N ASN A 48 33.46 6.56 7.58
CA ASN A 48 33.38 5.91 8.91
C ASN A 48 32.27 4.84 9.00
N ALA A 49 32.13 4.00 7.98
CA ALA A 49 31.16 2.92 7.90
C ALA A 49 31.84 1.63 7.44
N ASP A 50 31.21 0.48 7.68
CA ASP A 50 31.72 -0.83 7.24
C ASP A 50 31.76 -0.96 5.72
N ILE A 51 30.88 -0.22 5.04
CA ILE A 51 30.82 -0.09 3.61
C ILE A 51 30.77 1.40 3.24
N ILE A 52 31.76 1.85 2.51
CA ILE A 52 31.82 3.22 2.01
C ILE A 52 31.12 3.30 0.67
N GLY A 53 30.19 4.25 0.55
CA GLY A 53 29.43 4.54 -0.67
C GLY A 53 28.10 5.23 -0.38
N THR A 54 27.57 5.91 -1.41
CA THR A 54 26.31 6.69 -1.36
C THR A 54 25.41 6.33 -2.54
N ASP A 55 25.27 5.02 -2.81
CA ASP A 55 24.43 4.49 -3.88
C ASP A 55 23.75 3.17 -3.48
N ASN A 56 22.88 2.68 -4.36
CA ASN A 56 22.19 1.41 -4.14
C ASN A 56 23.16 0.21 -4.09
N VAL A 57 24.32 0.28 -4.73
CA VAL A 57 25.29 -0.83 -4.76
C VAL A 57 25.93 -1.00 -3.39
N ALA A 58 26.31 0.10 -2.73
CA ALA A 58 26.86 0.07 -1.37
C ALA A 58 25.82 -0.47 -0.37
N ILE A 59 24.57 -0.02 -0.44
CA ILE A 59 23.48 -0.50 0.40
C ILE A 59 23.23 -1.99 0.15
N GLN A 60 23.17 -2.42 -1.12
CA GLN A 60 22.92 -3.83 -1.46
C GLN A 60 24.06 -4.74 -0.99
N LYS A 61 25.31 -4.27 -0.99
CA LYS A 61 26.46 -4.99 -0.43
C LYS A 61 26.33 -5.20 1.09
N ALA A 62 25.80 -4.19 1.82
CA ALA A 62 25.53 -4.32 3.26
C ALA A 62 24.42 -5.33 3.52
N ILE A 63 23.32 -5.25 2.77
CA ILE A 63 22.22 -6.23 2.84
C ILE A 63 22.74 -7.64 2.58
N GLY A 64 23.60 -7.82 1.58
CA GLY A 64 24.21 -9.11 1.29
C GLY A 64 25.09 -9.67 2.43
N ARG A 65 25.77 -8.80 3.21
CA ARG A 65 26.51 -9.25 4.41
C ARG A 65 25.58 -9.71 5.52
N VAL A 66 24.52 -8.95 5.78
CA VAL A 66 23.49 -9.27 6.79
C VAL A 66 22.74 -10.54 6.41
N ALA A 67 22.40 -10.71 5.12
CA ALA A 67 21.74 -11.92 4.62
C ALA A 67 22.55 -13.19 4.86
N LYS A 68 23.87 -13.15 4.65
CA LYS A 68 24.77 -14.28 4.93
C LYS A 68 24.85 -14.67 6.41
N ALA A 69 24.52 -13.73 7.30
CA ALA A 69 24.42 -13.96 8.74
C ALA A 69 23.03 -14.43 9.20
N GLY A 70 22.10 -14.67 8.27
CA GLY A 70 20.74 -15.08 8.58
C GLY A 70 19.80 -13.95 8.95
N GLY A 71 20.17 -12.70 8.75
CA GLY A 71 19.40 -11.50 9.08
C GLY A 71 20.18 -10.52 9.96
N GLY A 72 19.59 -9.36 10.25
CA GLY A 72 20.21 -8.35 11.11
C GLY A 72 19.81 -6.92 10.74
N ILE A 73 20.71 -5.97 10.97
CA ILE A 73 20.46 -4.54 10.80
C ILE A 73 21.45 -3.95 9.81
N VAL A 74 20.95 -3.26 8.80
CA VAL A 74 21.74 -2.35 7.97
C VAL A 74 21.43 -0.93 8.40
N VAL A 75 22.43 -0.22 8.91
CA VAL A 75 22.31 1.20 9.28
C VAL A 75 22.89 2.04 8.14
N ILE A 76 22.00 2.84 7.53
CA ILE A 76 22.37 3.79 6.48
C ILE A 76 22.63 5.14 7.14
N LYS A 77 23.89 5.58 7.15
CA LYS A 77 24.29 6.84 7.76
C LYS A 77 23.70 8.05 7.03
N ALA A 78 23.71 9.18 7.71
CA ALA A 78 23.23 10.47 7.18
C ALA A 78 23.95 10.86 5.90
N ALA A 79 23.24 10.84 4.78
CA ALA A 79 23.64 11.31 3.45
C ALA A 79 22.48 11.19 2.47
N THR A 80 22.64 11.75 1.27
CA THR A 80 21.79 11.44 0.11
C THR A 80 22.45 10.32 -0.71
N TYR A 81 21.69 9.25 -0.95
CA TYR A 81 22.11 8.06 -1.70
C TYR A 81 21.43 8.05 -3.06
N THR A 82 22.19 8.04 -4.13
CA THR A 82 21.63 8.01 -5.49
C THR A 82 21.31 6.58 -5.91
N LEU A 83 20.02 6.30 -6.12
CA LEU A 83 19.55 4.99 -6.54
C LEU A 83 19.37 4.92 -8.06
N ARG A 84 20.12 4.04 -8.70
CA ARG A 84 19.97 3.67 -10.12
C ARG A 84 19.22 2.35 -10.30
N ASN A 85 18.94 1.66 -9.21
CA ASN A 85 18.14 0.44 -9.13
C ASN A 85 17.57 0.28 -7.73
N SER A 86 16.62 -0.62 -7.58
CA SER A 86 15.99 -0.93 -6.29
C SER A 86 17.00 -1.38 -5.24
N VAL A 87 16.82 -0.91 -4.01
CA VAL A 87 17.36 -1.55 -2.82
C VAL A 87 16.47 -2.75 -2.50
N ARG A 88 16.95 -3.96 -2.76
CA ARG A 88 16.22 -5.22 -2.58
C ARG A 88 16.42 -5.76 -1.18
N LEU A 89 15.33 -5.88 -0.45
CA LEU A 89 15.29 -6.37 0.92
C LEU A 89 15.35 -7.90 0.96
N VAL A 90 15.77 -8.43 2.10
CA VAL A 90 15.79 -9.86 2.41
C VAL A 90 15.02 -10.11 3.71
N SER A 91 14.59 -11.33 3.96
CA SER A 91 13.91 -11.69 5.21
C SER A 91 14.79 -11.42 6.45
N HIS A 92 14.15 -11.13 7.57
CA HIS A 92 14.75 -10.85 8.88
C HIS A 92 15.72 -9.64 8.89
N LEU A 93 15.48 -8.66 7.99
CA LEU A 93 16.27 -7.44 7.84
C LEU A 93 15.58 -6.25 8.50
N THR A 94 16.37 -5.44 9.21
CA THR A 94 16.02 -4.04 9.51
C THR A 94 16.90 -3.12 8.67
N LEU A 95 16.29 -2.36 7.76
CA LEU A 95 16.93 -1.27 7.02
C LEU A 95 16.63 0.03 7.74
N ARG A 96 17.63 0.64 8.37
CA ARG A 96 17.46 1.81 9.23
C ARG A 96 18.31 2.98 8.77
N GLY A 97 17.69 4.15 8.62
CA GLY A 97 18.40 5.43 8.48
C GLY A 97 18.75 6.07 9.82
N GLU A 98 19.31 7.26 9.77
CA GLU A 98 19.59 8.11 10.94
C GLU A 98 18.56 9.25 11.10
N GLY A 99 17.40 9.08 10.50
CA GLY A 99 16.27 10.01 10.49
C GLY A 99 15.89 10.42 9.06
N PRO A 100 14.58 10.68 8.81
CA PRO A 100 14.09 10.98 7.47
C PRO A 100 14.67 12.25 6.86
N GLU A 101 15.05 13.24 7.67
CA GLU A 101 15.71 14.45 7.21
C GLU A 101 17.22 14.27 6.91
N LYS A 102 17.80 13.16 7.37
CA LYS A 102 19.25 12.92 7.30
C LYS A 102 19.63 11.85 6.30
N THR A 103 18.83 10.79 6.20
CA THR A 103 19.09 9.66 5.30
C THR A 103 18.08 9.66 4.15
N ILE A 104 18.53 10.05 2.97
CA ILE A 104 17.66 10.20 1.80
C ILE A 104 18.10 9.24 0.71
N LEU A 105 17.24 8.30 0.34
CA LEU A 105 17.40 7.40 -0.78
C LEU A 105 16.69 8.01 -1.99
N LYS A 106 17.46 8.64 -2.88
CA LYS A 106 16.93 9.43 -3.99
C LYS A 106 17.12 8.72 -5.32
N LYS A 107 16.05 8.56 -6.09
CA LYS A 107 16.09 8.04 -7.45
C LYS A 107 16.99 8.91 -8.33
N ALA A 108 17.84 8.27 -9.13
CA ALA A 108 18.58 8.96 -10.19
C ALA A 108 17.60 9.62 -11.19
N PRO A 109 18.00 10.69 -11.89
CA PRO A 109 17.20 11.34 -12.93
C PRO A 109 16.63 10.35 -13.96
N GLY A 110 15.52 10.72 -14.58
CA GLY A 110 14.84 9.93 -15.60
C GLY A 110 15.68 9.72 -16.84
N VAL A 111 15.65 8.49 -17.36
CA VAL A 111 16.17 8.10 -18.67
C VAL A 111 15.07 7.32 -19.36
N ARG A 112 14.80 7.58 -20.63
CA ARG A 112 13.82 6.84 -21.42
C ARG A 112 14.20 6.78 -22.90
N SER A 113 13.72 5.76 -23.57
CA SER A 113 13.80 5.61 -25.03
C SER A 113 12.64 4.80 -25.55
N LYS A 114 12.18 5.11 -26.75
CA LYS A 114 11.18 4.30 -27.46
C LYS A 114 11.80 3.00 -27.94
N LEU A 115 10.97 1.96 -28.06
CA LEU A 115 11.34 0.74 -28.77
C LEU A 115 11.48 1.05 -30.27
N SER A 116 12.51 0.49 -30.91
CA SER A 116 12.69 0.50 -32.36
C SER A 116 12.33 -0.83 -33.01
N VAL A 117 12.19 -1.88 -32.20
CA VAL A 117 11.70 -3.22 -32.54
C VAL A 117 10.79 -3.69 -31.43
N ASP A 118 9.72 -4.44 -31.74
CA ASP A 118 8.85 -5.05 -30.73
C ASP A 118 9.69 -5.90 -29.75
N ALA A 119 9.30 -5.90 -28.49
CA ALA A 119 9.97 -6.64 -27.43
C ALA A 119 9.03 -7.72 -26.91
N ASP A 120 9.32 -8.97 -27.25
CA ASP A 120 8.38 -10.07 -27.12
C ASP A 120 8.44 -10.78 -25.75
N TYR A 121 7.32 -11.36 -25.37
CA TYR A 121 7.21 -12.25 -24.23
C TYR A 121 8.29 -13.36 -24.28
N GLY A 122 8.98 -13.56 -23.15
CA GLY A 122 10.01 -14.61 -23.06
C GLY A 122 11.38 -14.18 -23.56
N GLU A 123 11.54 -13.01 -24.16
CA GLU A 123 12.85 -12.43 -24.45
C GLU A 123 13.45 -11.72 -23.24
N SER A 124 14.77 -11.54 -23.22
CA SER A 124 15.50 -10.79 -22.20
C SER A 124 16.23 -9.59 -22.80
N ILE A 125 15.70 -9.04 -23.88
CA ILE A 125 16.26 -7.89 -24.60
C ILE A 125 15.16 -6.92 -24.98
N ALA A 126 15.56 -5.66 -25.22
CA ALA A 126 14.76 -4.68 -25.94
C ALA A 126 15.69 -3.84 -26.81
N THR A 127 15.30 -3.62 -28.06
CA THR A 127 16.01 -2.73 -28.98
C THR A 127 15.31 -1.39 -28.99
N VAL A 128 16.05 -0.33 -28.65
CA VAL A 128 15.52 1.03 -28.45
C VAL A 128 16.12 2.00 -29.46
N GLU A 129 15.51 3.15 -29.65
CA GLU A 129 16.00 4.19 -30.57
C GLU A 129 17.31 4.81 -30.09
N ASP A 130 17.44 5.03 -28.77
CA ASP A 130 18.62 5.65 -28.14
C ASP A 130 18.94 4.94 -26.82
N THR A 131 20.16 4.44 -26.69
CA THR A 131 20.69 3.82 -25.48
C THR A 131 21.46 4.78 -24.58
N SER A 132 21.59 6.05 -24.96
CA SER A 132 22.29 7.03 -24.14
C SER A 132 21.62 7.19 -22.76
N GLY A 133 22.45 7.17 -21.72
CA GLY A 133 21.97 7.24 -20.33
C GLY A 133 21.60 5.90 -19.71
N PHE A 134 21.40 4.82 -20.48
CA PHE A 134 21.27 3.46 -19.91
C PHE A 134 22.63 2.85 -19.63
N ALA A 135 22.72 2.10 -18.52
CA ALA A 135 23.96 1.46 -18.12
C ALA A 135 23.68 0.12 -17.40
N PRO A 136 24.63 -0.82 -17.43
CA PRO A 136 24.56 -2.05 -16.63
C PRO A 136 24.32 -1.75 -15.15
N GLY A 137 23.45 -2.55 -14.53
CA GLY A 137 23.02 -2.39 -13.13
C GLY A 137 21.81 -1.46 -12.94
N MET A 138 21.35 -0.77 -13.98
CA MET A 138 20.21 0.13 -13.92
C MET A 138 18.89 -0.64 -13.85
N GLY A 139 17.99 -0.21 -12.96
CA GLY A 139 16.59 -0.65 -12.96
C GLY A 139 15.81 0.06 -14.06
N VAL A 140 15.04 -0.67 -14.82
CA VAL A 140 14.21 -0.15 -15.91
C VAL A 140 12.84 -0.83 -15.92
N THR A 141 11.88 -0.15 -16.52
CA THR A 141 10.54 -0.66 -16.81
C THR A 141 10.29 -0.60 -18.31
N ILE A 142 9.70 -1.65 -18.85
CA ILE A 142 9.26 -1.76 -20.24
C ILE A 142 7.74 -1.77 -20.25
N VAL A 143 7.15 -0.91 -21.07
CA VAL A 143 5.69 -0.77 -21.24
C VAL A 143 5.37 -0.44 -22.71
N ASP A 144 4.08 -0.53 -23.04
CA ASP A 144 3.46 0.17 -24.16
C ASP A 144 2.09 0.73 -23.72
N LYS A 145 1.31 1.33 -24.60
CA LYS A 145 0.01 1.92 -24.25
C LYS A 145 -1.00 0.91 -23.69
N GLU A 146 -0.96 -0.34 -24.13
CA GLU A 146 -1.86 -1.42 -23.68
C GLU A 146 -1.34 -2.10 -22.40
N GLN A 147 -0.02 -2.18 -22.26
CA GLN A 147 0.68 -2.89 -21.17
C GLN A 147 1.37 -1.89 -20.21
N ARG A 148 0.61 -0.89 -19.69
CA ARG A 148 1.16 0.20 -18.88
C ARG A 148 0.70 0.19 -17.42
N SER A 149 -0.28 -0.62 -17.07
CA SER A 149 -0.87 -0.59 -15.72
C SER A 149 -1.08 -1.98 -15.14
N GLY A 150 -1.42 -2.03 -13.86
CA GLY A 150 -1.65 -3.28 -13.14
C GLY A 150 -0.41 -4.17 -13.12
N TRP A 151 -0.53 -5.38 -13.64
CA TRP A 151 0.52 -6.40 -13.59
C TRP A 151 1.28 -6.56 -14.91
N THR A 152 1.07 -5.68 -15.88
CA THR A 152 1.61 -5.83 -17.22
C THR A 152 2.99 -5.20 -17.44
N PRO A 153 3.43 -4.10 -16.78
CA PRO A 153 4.78 -3.55 -16.95
C PRO A 153 5.88 -4.56 -16.56
N SER A 154 6.92 -4.69 -17.36
CA SER A 154 8.10 -5.52 -17.04
C SER A 154 9.20 -4.70 -16.36
N ILE A 155 9.41 -4.89 -15.06
CA ILE A 155 10.51 -4.24 -14.32
C ILE A 155 11.74 -5.15 -14.33
N ARG A 156 12.87 -4.67 -14.85
CA ARG A 156 14.09 -5.43 -15.12
C ARG A 156 15.33 -4.68 -14.68
N THR A 157 16.46 -5.38 -14.62
CA THR A 157 17.79 -4.77 -14.47
C THR A 157 18.54 -4.90 -15.78
N VAL A 158 19.11 -3.82 -16.28
CA VAL A 158 19.99 -3.84 -17.44
C VAL A 158 21.28 -4.58 -17.09
N VAL A 159 21.61 -5.64 -17.81
CA VAL A 159 22.85 -6.43 -17.63
C VAL A 159 23.95 -5.93 -18.57
N SER A 160 23.59 -5.59 -19.80
CA SER A 160 24.52 -5.02 -20.79
C SER A 160 23.81 -4.13 -21.79
N VAL A 161 24.56 -3.23 -22.41
CA VAL A 161 24.14 -2.37 -23.50
C VAL A 161 25.05 -2.65 -24.68
N GLN A 162 24.49 -3.03 -25.83
CA GLN A 162 25.24 -3.37 -27.06
C GLN A 162 24.56 -2.73 -28.28
N GLY A 163 25.18 -1.73 -28.87
CA GLY A 163 24.52 -0.92 -29.89
C GLY A 163 23.22 -0.33 -29.35
N ASN A 164 22.11 -0.56 -30.02
CA ASN A 164 20.79 -0.11 -29.61
C ASN A 164 20.03 -1.14 -28.76
N THR A 165 20.68 -2.22 -28.32
CA THR A 165 20.02 -3.31 -27.58
C THR A 165 20.39 -3.27 -26.07
N LEU A 166 19.36 -3.24 -25.23
CA LEU A 166 19.44 -3.45 -23.80
C LEU A 166 19.18 -4.92 -23.49
N ARG A 167 20.08 -5.58 -22.77
CA ARG A 167 19.89 -6.93 -22.25
C ARG A 167 19.51 -6.88 -20.78
N PHE A 168 18.56 -7.71 -20.37
CA PHE A 168 17.99 -7.72 -19.02
C PHE A 168 18.37 -8.97 -18.21
N ASP A 169 18.21 -8.88 -16.90
CA ASP A 169 18.45 -9.96 -15.93
C ASP A 169 17.41 -11.11 -15.99
N ARG A 170 16.24 -10.85 -16.59
CA ARG A 170 15.13 -11.81 -16.68
C ARG A 170 14.32 -11.60 -17.96
N PHE A 171 13.53 -12.58 -18.33
CA PHE A 171 12.60 -12.53 -19.47
C PHE A 171 11.48 -11.50 -19.28
N LEU A 172 11.06 -10.85 -20.35
CA LEU A 172 9.84 -10.05 -20.41
C LEU A 172 8.63 -10.96 -20.20
N HIS A 173 7.60 -10.47 -19.54
CA HIS A 173 6.42 -11.27 -19.25
C HIS A 173 5.16 -10.82 -20.00
N MET A 174 5.31 -9.85 -20.88
CA MET A 174 4.31 -9.39 -21.85
C MET A 174 5.01 -9.04 -23.16
N ASP A 175 4.23 -8.95 -24.24
CA ASP A 175 4.66 -8.35 -25.50
C ASP A 175 4.50 -6.83 -25.42
N TYR A 176 5.47 -6.07 -25.92
CA TYR A 176 5.45 -4.61 -25.99
C TYR A 176 5.73 -4.17 -27.43
N SER A 177 4.76 -3.47 -28.02
CA SER A 177 4.79 -3.16 -29.45
C SER A 177 5.23 -1.72 -29.75
N VAL A 178 6.04 -1.56 -30.77
CA VAL A 178 6.36 -0.26 -31.38
C VAL A 178 5.09 0.44 -31.86
N ALA A 179 4.14 -0.31 -32.43
CA ALA A 179 2.86 0.23 -32.90
C ALA A 179 2.01 0.85 -31.76
N ASN A 180 2.20 0.38 -30.54
CA ASN A 180 1.54 0.89 -29.32
C ASN A 180 2.43 1.85 -28.52
N ASP A 181 3.39 2.52 -29.16
CA ASP A 181 4.34 3.43 -28.50
C ASP A 181 5.14 2.76 -27.37
N GLY A 182 5.63 1.55 -27.60
CA GLY A 182 6.47 0.84 -26.65
C GLY A 182 7.71 1.63 -26.24
N GLU A 183 8.06 1.60 -24.96
CA GLU A 183 9.18 2.35 -24.41
C GLU A 183 9.86 1.65 -23.23
N VAL A 184 11.11 2.01 -22.99
CA VAL A 184 11.90 1.63 -21.82
C VAL A 184 12.27 2.90 -21.05
N PHE A 185 12.05 2.89 -19.73
CA PHE A 185 12.43 4.00 -18.84
C PHE A 185 12.92 3.50 -17.48
N ASN A 186 13.68 4.33 -16.76
CA ASN A 186 14.29 3.94 -15.48
C ASN A 186 13.44 4.25 -14.25
N THR A 187 12.13 4.00 -14.28
CA THR A 187 11.30 3.99 -13.07
C THR A 187 11.24 2.58 -12.52
N PHE A 188 11.45 2.43 -11.22
CA PHE A 188 11.50 1.16 -10.49
C PHE A 188 11.19 1.42 -9.01
N PRO A 189 10.72 0.44 -8.21
CA PRO A 189 10.54 0.63 -6.76
C PRO A 189 11.87 0.96 -6.09
N LEU A 190 11.93 2.01 -5.26
CA LEU A 190 13.22 2.43 -4.68
C LEU A 190 13.69 1.45 -3.62
N ILE A 191 12.79 1.07 -2.71
CA ILE A 191 13.01 0.04 -1.68
C ILE A 191 11.99 -1.06 -1.94
N ALA A 192 12.44 -2.28 -2.16
CA ALA A 192 11.55 -3.37 -2.56
C ALA A 192 11.79 -4.67 -1.79
N GLY A 193 10.71 -5.23 -1.23
CA GLY A 193 10.66 -6.56 -0.64
C GLY A 193 9.79 -7.49 -1.49
N TYR A 194 10.36 -8.57 -2.00
CA TYR A 194 9.65 -9.61 -2.74
C TYR A 194 9.76 -10.93 -2.01
N GLN A 195 8.64 -11.52 -1.60
CA GLN A 195 8.61 -12.81 -0.90
C GLN A 195 9.48 -12.83 0.36
N VAL A 196 9.45 -11.73 1.13
CA VAL A 196 10.23 -11.57 2.35
C VAL A 196 9.33 -11.58 3.59
N GLU A 197 9.93 -11.90 4.74
CA GLU A 197 9.24 -11.88 6.01
C GLU A 197 10.10 -11.24 7.12
N ASP A 198 9.42 -10.69 8.15
CA ASP A 198 10.05 -10.06 9.30
C ASP A 198 11.02 -8.92 8.91
N VAL A 199 10.55 -8.03 8.04
CA VAL A 199 11.35 -6.93 7.51
C VAL A 199 10.91 -5.59 8.09
N ARG A 200 11.89 -4.73 8.42
CA ARG A 200 11.62 -3.34 8.83
C ARG A 200 12.35 -2.35 7.94
N VAL A 201 11.65 -1.29 7.57
CA VAL A 201 12.20 -0.09 6.93
C VAL A 201 11.87 1.09 7.84
N GLU A 202 12.89 1.78 8.33
CA GLU A 202 12.67 2.80 9.34
C GLU A 202 13.64 3.98 9.27
N ASP A 203 13.19 5.16 9.73
CA ASP A 203 13.99 6.35 9.96
C ASP A 203 14.74 6.86 8.70
N LEU A 204 14.08 6.89 7.53
CA LEU A 204 14.66 7.33 6.27
C LEU A 204 13.63 7.97 5.32
N THR A 205 14.13 8.63 4.28
CA THR A 205 13.33 9.15 3.17
C THR A 205 13.61 8.35 1.88
N ALA A 206 12.55 7.92 1.20
CA ALA A 206 12.57 7.45 -0.18
C ALA A 206 12.02 8.58 -1.09
N ASP A 207 12.88 9.18 -1.93
CA ASP A 207 12.55 10.30 -2.82
C ASP A 207 12.61 9.86 -4.29
N GLY A 208 11.48 9.94 -4.98
CA GLY A 208 11.30 9.36 -6.31
C GLY A 208 11.75 10.21 -7.48
N SER A 209 12.14 11.47 -7.29
CA SER A 209 12.50 12.41 -8.39
C SER A 209 11.39 12.50 -9.47
N ARG A 210 10.14 12.64 -9.06
CA ARG A 210 8.93 12.58 -9.90
C ARG A 210 9.01 13.42 -11.18
N ASP A 211 9.44 14.66 -11.05
CA ASP A 211 9.39 15.64 -12.16
C ASP A 211 10.28 15.27 -13.34
N SER A 212 11.22 14.37 -13.16
CA SER A 212 12.15 13.87 -14.19
C SER A 212 11.96 12.39 -14.51
N SER A 213 10.81 11.80 -14.20
CA SER A 213 10.61 10.35 -14.29
C SER A 213 9.24 10.00 -14.87
N GLU A 214 9.19 8.94 -15.68
CA GLU A 214 7.94 8.38 -16.17
C GLU A 214 7.15 7.70 -15.05
N THR A 215 5.81 7.79 -15.14
CA THR A 215 4.92 7.21 -14.14
C THR A 215 4.88 5.68 -14.21
N LEU A 216 4.67 5.05 -13.06
CA LEU A 216 4.52 3.61 -12.94
C LEU A 216 3.43 3.26 -11.91
N ASP A 217 2.59 2.31 -12.26
CA ASP A 217 1.44 1.86 -11.47
C ASP A 217 1.85 1.22 -10.14
N GLY A 218 1.10 1.52 -9.08
CA GLY A 218 1.35 1.04 -7.73
C GLY A 218 1.15 -0.46 -7.51
N CYS A 219 0.57 -1.18 -8.46
CA CYS A 219 0.52 -2.64 -8.40
C CYS A 219 1.90 -3.27 -8.49
N GLN A 220 2.87 -2.62 -9.16
CA GLN A 220 4.22 -3.16 -9.35
C GLN A 220 5.33 -2.31 -8.74
N ALA A 221 5.07 -1.04 -8.40
CA ALA A 221 6.10 -0.15 -7.90
C ALA A 221 5.56 0.95 -6.98
N ALA A 222 6.39 1.35 -6.05
CA ALA A 222 6.19 2.50 -5.18
C ALA A 222 7.55 3.01 -4.71
N ALA A 223 7.59 4.15 -4.01
CA ALA A 223 8.83 4.54 -3.33
C ALA A 223 9.27 3.46 -2.33
N ILE A 224 8.32 2.88 -1.57
CA ILE A 224 8.54 1.69 -0.73
C ILE A 224 7.50 0.64 -1.11
N TYR A 225 7.96 -0.52 -1.56
CA TYR A 225 7.13 -1.56 -2.18
C TYR A 225 7.35 -2.94 -1.58
N PHE A 226 6.26 -3.67 -1.29
CA PHE A 226 6.31 -5.06 -0.86
C PHE A 226 5.35 -5.93 -1.67
N PHE A 227 5.80 -7.14 -2.01
CA PHE A 227 5.03 -8.10 -2.79
C PHE A 227 5.18 -9.51 -2.23
N HIS A 228 4.06 -10.23 -2.04
CA HIS A 228 4.02 -11.58 -1.46
C HIS A 228 4.83 -11.74 -0.17
N SER A 229 4.69 -10.78 0.73
CA SER A 229 5.51 -10.68 1.94
C SER A 229 4.68 -10.82 3.23
N LYS A 230 5.34 -11.05 4.37
CA LYS A 230 4.67 -11.22 5.67
C LYS A 230 5.37 -10.43 6.76
N ARG A 231 4.59 -9.87 7.69
CA ARG A 231 5.08 -9.19 8.91
C ARG A 231 6.16 -8.14 8.58
N MET A 232 5.81 -7.24 7.65
CA MET A 232 6.66 -6.11 7.31
C MET A 232 6.21 -4.86 8.05
N THR A 233 7.15 -4.06 8.50
CA THR A 233 6.91 -2.78 9.17
C THR A 233 7.62 -1.66 8.43
N ILE A 234 6.91 -0.58 8.10
CA ILE A 234 7.48 0.68 7.64
C ILE A 234 7.13 1.71 8.70
N ARG A 235 8.13 2.38 9.26
CA ARG A 235 7.87 3.38 10.29
C ARG A 235 8.80 4.58 10.26
N ASN A 236 8.34 5.71 10.79
CA ASN A 236 9.11 6.95 10.91
C ASN A 236 9.80 7.34 9.59
N SER A 237 9.17 7.09 8.45
CA SER A 237 9.79 7.23 7.13
C SER A 237 8.95 8.11 6.22
N VAL A 238 9.63 8.78 5.31
CA VAL A 238 9.01 9.63 4.28
C VAL A 238 9.10 8.92 2.93
N ALA A 239 7.97 8.89 2.18
CA ALA A 239 7.89 8.38 0.82
C ALA A 239 7.36 9.50 -0.09
N ARG A 240 8.24 10.19 -0.82
CA ARG A 240 7.85 11.42 -1.50
C ARG A 240 8.29 11.50 -2.95
N ASN A 241 7.57 12.36 -3.69
CA ASN A 241 7.95 12.74 -5.06
C ASN A 241 8.20 11.51 -5.96
N TYR A 242 7.47 10.41 -5.71
CA TYR A 242 7.59 9.23 -6.55
C TYR A 242 6.63 9.33 -7.75
N PRO A 243 7.05 8.91 -8.96
CA PRO A 243 6.22 8.95 -10.16
C PRO A 243 5.18 7.79 -10.19
N GLY A 244 4.54 7.52 -9.09
CA GLY A 244 3.56 6.49 -8.81
C GLY A 244 3.08 6.63 -7.39
N ASP A 245 2.97 5.52 -6.65
CA ASP A 245 2.52 5.49 -5.26
C ASP A 245 3.67 5.76 -4.27
N GLY A 246 3.35 6.33 -3.12
CA GLY A 246 4.32 6.51 -2.03
C GLY A 246 4.71 5.17 -1.40
N ILE A 247 3.75 4.49 -0.79
CA ILE A 247 3.92 3.17 -0.16
C ILE A 247 2.88 2.22 -0.76
N SER A 248 3.32 1.08 -1.30
CA SER A 248 2.42 0.05 -1.80
C SER A 248 2.79 -1.34 -1.31
N THR A 249 1.77 -2.10 -0.90
CA THR A 249 1.91 -3.48 -0.44
C THR A 249 0.93 -4.37 -1.17
N GLN A 250 1.41 -5.42 -1.85
CA GLN A 250 0.59 -6.32 -2.66
C GLN A 250 0.76 -7.76 -2.16
N PHE A 251 -0.35 -8.46 -1.87
CA PHE A 251 -0.36 -9.80 -1.29
C PHE A 251 0.46 -9.92 -0.01
N VAL A 252 0.25 -9.00 0.95
CA VAL A 252 1.02 -8.94 2.20
C VAL A 252 0.12 -9.33 3.38
N GLU A 253 0.60 -10.21 4.23
CA GLU A 253 -0.01 -10.55 5.51
C GLU A 253 0.65 -9.74 6.64
N HIS A 254 -0.17 -9.11 7.49
CA HIS A 254 0.26 -8.28 8.62
C HIS A 254 1.23 -7.14 8.22
N PRO A 255 0.88 -6.31 7.21
CA PRO A 255 1.64 -5.09 6.95
C PRO A 255 1.39 -4.06 8.06
N GLU A 256 2.46 -3.41 8.52
CA GLU A 256 2.39 -2.29 9.45
C GLU A 256 3.01 -1.04 8.82
N VAL A 257 2.24 0.04 8.73
CA VAL A 257 2.70 1.35 8.26
C VAL A 257 2.39 2.37 9.35
N GLU A 258 3.42 2.84 10.05
CA GLU A 258 3.27 3.67 11.24
C GLU A 258 4.11 4.93 11.19
N ASN A 259 3.51 6.06 11.58
CA ASN A 259 4.21 7.34 11.71
C ASN A 259 5.02 7.72 10.45
N CYS A 260 4.45 7.42 9.27
CA CYS A 260 5.04 7.71 7.97
C CYS A 260 4.40 8.93 7.33
N GLU A 261 5.14 9.58 6.41
CA GLU A 261 4.66 10.74 5.67
C GLU A 261 4.82 10.54 4.16
N PRO A 262 3.88 9.84 3.49
CA PRO A 262 3.84 9.77 2.03
C PRO A 262 3.15 11.01 1.43
N TYR A 263 3.91 11.80 0.63
CA TYR A 263 3.39 13.01 0.01
C TYR A 263 4.03 13.37 -1.33
N GLY A 264 3.32 14.16 -2.13
CA GLY A 264 3.81 14.65 -3.42
C GLY A 264 4.00 13.55 -4.46
N ASN A 265 3.45 12.36 -4.24
CA ASN A 265 3.52 11.24 -5.17
C ASN A 265 2.54 11.43 -6.33
N ALA A 266 2.84 10.85 -7.50
CA ALA A 266 2.02 11.06 -8.69
C ALA A 266 0.63 10.44 -8.56
N PHE A 267 0.49 9.34 -7.82
CA PHE A 267 -0.76 8.63 -7.65
C PHE A 267 -1.15 8.58 -6.17
N LEU A 268 -1.03 7.44 -5.51
CA LEU A 268 -1.58 7.17 -4.19
C LEU A 268 -0.56 7.46 -3.07
N GLY A 269 -1.06 7.81 -1.90
CA GLY A 269 -0.20 7.98 -0.72
C GLY A 269 0.19 6.63 -0.11
N ILE A 270 -0.77 5.91 0.47
CA ILE A 270 -0.62 4.53 0.97
C ILE A 270 -1.62 3.63 0.25
N HIS A 271 -1.10 2.62 -0.42
CA HIS A 271 -1.83 1.62 -1.17
C HIS A 271 -1.67 0.26 -0.49
N LEU A 272 -2.57 -0.10 0.43
CA LEU A 272 -2.73 -1.50 0.78
C LEU A 272 -3.43 -2.17 -0.40
N GLY A 273 -2.67 -2.98 -1.13
CA GLY A 273 -3.10 -3.52 -2.41
C GLY A 273 -3.61 -4.95 -2.31
N THR A 274 -3.68 -5.59 -3.45
CA THR A 274 -4.31 -6.88 -3.68
C THR A 274 -4.04 -7.90 -2.59
N GLY A 275 -5.08 -8.33 -1.87
CA GLY A 275 -4.99 -9.39 -0.87
C GLY A 275 -4.17 -9.06 0.37
N ALA A 276 -4.02 -7.78 0.72
CA ALA A 276 -3.42 -7.40 2.00
C ALA A 276 -4.36 -7.77 3.16
N LEU A 277 -3.85 -8.52 4.13
CA LEU A 277 -4.63 -9.05 5.26
C LEU A 277 -4.06 -8.59 6.60
N TYR A 278 -4.96 -8.25 7.53
CA TYR A 278 -4.62 -7.91 8.91
C TYR A 278 -3.65 -6.73 9.04
N GLY A 279 -3.76 -5.76 8.15
CA GLY A 279 -2.89 -4.58 8.10
C GLY A 279 -3.13 -3.62 9.28
N LEU A 280 -2.07 -2.95 9.72
CA LEU A 280 -2.15 -1.81 10.63
C LEU A 280 -1.56 -0.57 9.94
N VAL A 281 -2.40 0.42 9.70
CA VAL A 281 -2.00 1.73 9.15
C VAL A 281 -2.31 2.77 10.21
N ARG A 282 -1.28 3.29 10.89
CA ARG A 282 -1.49 4.10 12.08
C ARG A 282 -0.61 5.36 12.13
N SER A 283 -1.20 6.46 12.58
CA SER A 283 -0.49 7.73 12.84
C SER A 283 0.29 8.28 11.64
N ASN A 284 -0.18 7.99 10.41
CA ASN A 284 0.47 8.48 9.20
C ASN A 284 -0.07 9.85 8.78
N ARG A 285 0.77 10.65 8.11
CA ARG A 285 0.46 11.93 7.49
C ARG A 285 0.50 11.80 5.98
N VAL A 286 -0.65 11.70 5.33
CA VAL A 286 -0.79 11.34 3.91
C VAL A 286 -1.38 12.50 3.13
N HIS A 287 -0.58 13.19 2.30
CA HIS A 287 -1.05 14.45 1.72
C HIS A 287 -0.42 14.81 0.38
N ASP A 288 -1.08 15.72 -0.33
CA ASP A 288 -0.60 16.30 -1.59
C ASP A 288 -0.24 15.23 -2.65
N ASN A 289 -0.84 14.04 -2.59
CA ASN A 289 -0.69 13.00 -3.60
C ASN A 289 -1.65 13.27 -4.77
N GLY A 290 -1.28 12.86 -5.98
CA GLY A 290 -2.03 13.17 -7.18
C GLY A 290 -3.41 12.49 -7.28
N GLN A 291 -3.61 11.41 -6.54
CA GLN A 291 -4.87 10.67 -6.45
C GLN A 291 -5.34 10.55 -5.00
N ASP A 292 -5.63 9.33 -4.52
CA ASP A 292 -6.16 9.12 -3.18
C ASP A 292 -5.07 9.11 -2.09
N GLY A 293 -5.43 9.52 -0.89
CA GLY A 293 -4.51 9.45 0.25
C GLY A 293 -4.30 8.01 0.71
N LEU A 294 -5.35 7.39 1.25
CA LEU A 294 -5.38 5.99 1.68
C LEU A 294 -6.25 5.19 0.72
N PHE A 295 -5.65 4.28 0.00
CA PHE A 295 -6.32 3.48 -1.01
C PHE A 295 -6.28 2.00 -0.68
N LEU A 296 -7.45 1.36 -0.68
CA LEU A 296 -7.60 -0.07 -0.54
C LEU A 296 -7.95 -0.67 -1.91
N CYS A 297 -7.24 -1.74 -2.30
CA CYS A 297 -7.44 -2.32 -3.63
C CYS A 297 -7.41 -3.85 -3.62
N TRP A 298 -8.55 -4.45 -4.00
CA TRP A 298 -8.72 -5.88 -4.22
C TRP A 298 -8.45 -6.77 -2.99
N ARG A 299 -9.47 -6.93 -2.14
CA ARG A 299 -9.47 -7.87 -1.01
C ARG A 299 -8.53 -7.47 0.13
N VAL A 300 -8.51 -6.20 0.46
CA VAL A 300 -7.92 -5.74 1.72
C VAL A 300 -8.91 -6.06 2.83
N GLN A 301 -8.53 -6.93 3.76
CA GLN A 301 -9.45 -7.44 4.77
C GLN A 301 -8.84 -7.41 6.17
N HIS A 302 -9.71 -7.18 7.16
CA HIS A 302 -9.36 -7.16 8.58
C HIS A 302 -8.26 -6.15 8.94
N ALA A 303 -8.11 -5.10 8.15
CA ALA A 303 -7.14 -4.05 8.41
C ALA A 303 -7.70 -2.98 9.36
N ARG A 304 -6.80 -2.33 10.08
CA ARG A 304 -7.09 -1.21 10.98
C ARG A 304 -6.37 0.04 10.51
N TYR A 305 -7.14 1.10 10.32
CA TYR A 305 -6.66 2.43 9.95
C TYR A 305 -6.94 3.37 11.12
N GLU A 306 -5.91 3.76 11.86
CA GLU A 306 -6.08 4.47 13.13
C GLU A 306 -5.24 5.74 13.18
N ASP A 307 -5.84 6.83 13.68
CA ASP A 307 -5.14 8.08 13.96
C ASP A 307 -4.37 8.67 12.76
N ASN A 308 -4.75 8.30 11.51
CA ASN A 308 -4.11 8.85 10.32
C ASN A 308 -4.69 10.21 9.97
N GLN A 309 -3.88 11.04 9.33
CA GLN A 309 -4.28 12.28 8.70
C GLN A 309 -4.14 12.15 7.19
N SER A 310 -5.23 12.38 6.43
CA SER A 310 -5.25 12.33 4.96
C SER A 310 -5.82 13.63 4.41
N TRP A 311 -4.98 14.45 3.77
CA TRP A 311 -5.43 15.78 3.31
C TRP A 311 -4.82 16.23 2.00
N ASN A 312 -5.52 17.16 1.31
CA ASN A 312 -5.09 17.77 0.04
C ASN A 312 -4.72 16.77 -1.06
N ASN A 313 -5.26 15.56 -1.02
CA ASN A 313 -5.02 14.60 -2.08
C ASN A 313 -5.88 14.92 -3.30
N GLY A 314 -5.39 14.56 -4.49
CA GLY A 314 -5.99 14.93 -5.78
C GLY A 314 -7.33 14.30 -6.07
N GLN A 315 -7.75 13.28 -5.31
CA GLN A 315 -9.04 12.64 -5.38
C GLN A 315 -9.65 12.48 -3.99
N ASP A 316 -9.67 11.28 -3.42
CA ASP A 316 -10.31 11.01 -2.14
C ASP A 316 -9.32 10.91 -0.98
N GLY A 317 -9.79 11.20 0.22
CA GLY A 317 -8.97 10.99 1.40
C GLY A 317 -8.76 9.51 1.70
N ILE A 318 -9.85 8.72 1.64
CA ILE A 318 -9.87 7.25 1.79
C ILE A 318 -10.77 6.68 0.70
N SER A 319 -10.29 5.66 -0.04
CA SER A 319 -11.05 5.01 -1.11
C SER A 319 -11.09 3.49 -0.94
N LEU A 320 -12.29 2.89 -1.04
CA LEU A 320 -12.54 1.45 -0.88
C LEU A 320 -13.38 0.91 -2.05
N GLY A 321 -13.17 -0.35 -2.37
CA GLY A 321 -13.94 -1.11 -3.37
C GLY A 321 -13.44 -2.55 -3.43
N HIS A 322 -13.71 -3.28 -4.52
CA HIS A 322 -13.08 -4.55 -4.88
C HIS A 322 -12.90 -5.58 -3.74
N LYS A 323 -13.96 -5.81 -2.92
CA LYS A 323 -13.96 -6.75 -1.77
C LYS A 323 -13.07 -6.29 -0.60
N ASP A 324 -12.89 -5.00 -0.42
CA ASP A 324 -12.18 -4.45 0.73
C ASP A 324 -13.14 -4.48 1.93
N THR A 325 -13.10 -5.53 2.71
CA THR A 325 -14.15 -5.84 3.69
C THR A 325 -13.60 -6.05 5.09
N ASP A 326 -14.47 -5.87 6.07
CA ASP A 326 -14.16 -6.16 7.48
C ASP A 326 -13.03 -5.30 8.06
N ASN A 327 -12.84 -4.09 7.50
CA ASN A 327 -11.82 -3.13 7.96
C ASN A 327 -12.42 -2.14 8.97
N THR A 328 -11.57 -1.61 9.83
CA THR A 328 -11.94 -0.61 10.83
C THR A 328 -11.14 0.68 10.64
N PHE A 329 -11.85 1.81 10.61
CA PHE A 329 -11.28 3.16 10.49
C PHE A 329 -11.61 3.94 11.76
N LEU A 330 -10.60 4.24 12.56
CA LEU A 330 -10.76 4.79 13.89
C LEU A 330 -9.96 6.09 14.08
N ARG A 331 -10.61 7.17 14.49
CA ARG A 331 -10.00 8.47 14.81
C ARG A 331 -9.15 9.08 13.70
N ASN A 332 -9.42 8.76 12.43
CA ASN A 332 -8.70 9.39 11.33
C ASN A 332 -9.22 10.81 11.10
N VAL A 333 -8.33 11.68 10.61
CA VAL A 333 -8.66 13.05 10.17
C VAL A 333 -8.53 13.10 8.66
N VAL A 334 -9.62 13.39 7.96
CA VAL A 334 -9.72 13.35 6.49
C VAL A 334 -10.24 14.69 5.99
N THR A 335 -9.38 15.52 5.42
CA THR A 335 -9.75 16.92 5.16
C THR A 335 -9.15 17.50 3.88
N GLY A 336 -9.90 18.37 3.21
CA GLY A 336 -9.42 19.12 2.05
C GLY A 336 -9.09 18.28 0.81
N ASN A 337 -9.55 17.03 0.75
CA ASN A 337 -9.33 16.18 -0.42
C ASN A 337 -10.26 16.62 -1.56
N ALA A 338 -9.82 16.42 -2.79
CA ALA A 338 -10.41 17.12 -3.92
C ALA A 338 -11.80 16.64 -4.33
N ARG A 339 -12.22 15.42 -3.94
CA ARG A 339 -13.49 14.82 -4.36
C ARG A 339 -14.34 14.44 -3.15
N ALA A 340 -13.92 13.45 -2.37
CA ALA A 340 -14.62 13.05 -1.15
C ALA A 340 -13.64 12.80 0.00
N GLY A 341 -14.14 12.92 1.23
CA GLY A 341 -13.36 12.44 2.38
C GLY A 341 -13.20 10.93 2.32
N ILE A 342 -14.30 10.20 2.25
CA ILE A 342 -14.35 8.74 2.13
C ILE A 342 -15.20 8.35 0.93
N TYR A 343 -14.66 7.51 0.05
CA TYR A 343 -15.37 7.05 -1.15
C TYR A 343 -15.43 5.52 -1.23
N PHE A 344 -16.66 5.01 -1.37
CA PHE A 344 -16.93 3.61 -1.71
C PHE A 344 -17.23 3.53 -3.20
N ARG A 345 -16.40 2.83 -3.95
CA ARG A 345 -16.49 2.72 -5.41
C ARG A 345 -17.75 1.97 -5.85
N ASP A 346 -18.29 2.31 -7.04
CA ASP A 346 -19.48 1.67 -7.61
C ASP A 346 -19.16 0.24 -8.07
N GLU A 347 -19.34 -0.70 -7.16
CA GLU A 347 -19.11 -2.11 -7.37
C GLU A 347 -20.39 -2.92 -7.21
N ARG A 348 -20.47 -4.06 -7.92
CA ARG A 348 -21.51 -5.05 -7.69
C ARG A 348 -21.29 -5.75 -6.34
N GLU A 349 -22.34 -6.29 -5.73
CA GLU A 349 -22.33 -6.90 -4.40
C GLU A 349 -21.13 -7.82 -4.12
N ARG A 350 -20.82 -8.72 -5.06
CA ARG A 350 -19.69 -9.66 -4.90
C ARG A 350 -18.33 -8.98 -4.84
N ASN A 351 -18.21 -7.74 -5.26
CA ASN A 351 -16.98 -6.95 -5.27
C ASN A 351 -17.05 -5.71 -4.36
N ALA A 352 -18.22 -5.43 -3.78
CA ALA A 352 -18.42 -4.22 -2.98
C ALA A 352 -17.60 -4.26 -1.66
N ALA A 353 -17.26 -3.08 -1.16
CA ALA A 353 -16.52 -2.88 0.09
C ALA A 353 -17.47 -2.95 1.30
N SER A 354 -17.94 -4.12 1.63
CA SER A 354 -18.94 -4.34 2.69
C SER A 354 -18.33 -4.61 4.07
N ARG A 355 -19.12 -4.49 5.13
CA ARG A 355 -18.77 -4.80 6.54
C ARG A 355 -17.61 -3.97 7.11
N ASN A 356 -17.47 -2.72 6.66
CA ASN A 356 -16.47 -1.80 7.17
C ASN A 356 -17.07 -0.90 8.27
N VAL A 357 -16.26 -0.52 9.24
CA VAL A 357 -16.65 0.30 10.39
C VAL A 357 -15.84 1.59 10.45
N PHE A 358 -16.53 2.73 10.52
CA PHE A 358 -15.94 4.06 10.64
C PHE A 358 -16.39 4.69 11.97
N ARG A 359 -15.46 4.89 12.89
CA ARG A 359 -15.79 5.39 14.23
C ARG A 359 -14.88 6.55 14.65
N ALA A 360 -15.49 7.58 15.20
CA ALA A 360 -14.81 8.74 15.77
C ALA A 360 -13.82 9.44 14.80
N ASN A 361 -14.07 9.36 13.47
CA ASN A 361 -13.28 10.06 12.48
C ASN A 361 -13.73 11.52 12.35
N LYS A 362 -12.80 12.40 11.97
CA LYS A 362 -13.08 13.80 11.60
C LYS A 362 -12.96 13.94 10.10
N ILE A 363 -14.06 14.31 9.44
CA ILE A 363 -14.15 14.38 7.97
C ILE A 363 -14.58 15.80 7.63
N ALA A 364 -13.69 16.59 7.01
CA ALA A 364 -13.98 18.00 6.83
C ALA A 364 -13.46 18.59 5.52
N ASP A 365 -14.14 19.60 5.01
CA ASP A 365 -13.65 20.51 3.96
C ASP A 365 -13.24 19.81 2.65
N ASN A 366 -13.84 18.65 2.33
CA ASN A 366 -13.56 17.92 1.11
C ASN A 366 -14.37 18.47 -0.09
N GLY A 367 -13.93 18.16 -1.30
CA GLY A 367 -14.50 18.68 -2.54
C GLY A 367 -13.76 19.92 -3.06
N ARG A 368 -14.02 20.24 -4.31
CA ARG A 368 -13.48 21.42 -5.04
C ARG A 368 -14.59 22.33 -5.51
N PRO A 369 -14.36 23.64 -5.67
CA PRO A 369 -15.30 24.53 -6.30
C PRO A 369 -15.74 24.02 -7.68
N GLY A 370 -17.04 24.10 -7.96
CA GLY A 370 -17.63 23.69 -9.24
C GLY A 370 -18.08 22.22 -9.33
N ALA A 371 -17.88 21.41 -8.29
CA ALA A 371 -18.37 20.05 -8.20
C ALA A 371 -18.91 19.75 -6.79
N PRO A 372 -19.94 18.88 -6.65
CA PRO A 372 -20.39 18.44 -5.33
C PRO A 372 -19.27 17.72 -4.58
N GLY A 373 -18.98 18.18 -3.38
CA GLY A 373 -18.06 17.51 -2.46
C GLY A 373 -18.85 16.72 -1.41
N TYR A 374 -18.27 15.62 -0.98
CA TYR A 374 -18.88 14.71 -0.02
C TYR A 374 -17.95 14.48 1.16
N GLY A 375 -18.50 14.47 2.36
CA GLY A 375 -17.79 13.91 3.51
C GLY A 375 -17.58 12.41 3.29
N VAL A 376 -18.68 11.67 3.10
CA VAL A 376 -18.71 10.26 2.75
C VAL A 376 -19.60 10.05 1.53
N ARG A 377 -19.12 9.28 0.55
CA ARG A 377 -19.88 8.90 -0.63
C ARG A 377 -19.90 7.39 -0.78
N ILE A 378 -21.10 6.78 -0.68
CA ILE A 378 -21.30 5.35 -0.76
C ILE A 378 -21.98 5.03 -2.09
N GLU A 379 -21.25 4.38 -2.99
CA GLU A 379 -21.75 3.92 -4.28
C GLU A 379 -21.86 2.39 -4.33
N GLY A 380 -22.44 1.87 -5.41
CA GLY A 380 -22.53 0.45 -5.68
C GLY A 380 -23.42 -0.34 -4.73
N GLU A 381 -23.33 -1.66 -4.81
CA GLU A 381 -24.10 -2.61 -4.00
C GLU A 381 -23.41 -2.87 -2.64
N THR A 382 -22.92 -1.80 -2.02
CA THR A 382 -22.18 -1.84 -0.75
C THR A 382 -23.13 -2.07 0.43
N LYS A 383 -22.78 -3.00 1.33
CA LYS A 383 -23.67 -3.42 2.43
C LYS A 383 -22.97 -3.49 3.79
N ASN A 384 -23.77 -3.42 4.85
CA ASN A 384 -23.33 -3.62 6.23
C ASN A 384 -22.24 -2.64 6.65
N LEU A 385 -22.44 -1.37 6.42
CA LEU A 385 -21.52 -0.31 6.86
C LEU A 385 -21.98 0.29 8.18
N THR A 386 -21.02 0.67 9.02
CA THR A 386 -21.32 1.41 10.26
C THR A 386 -20.51 2.71 10.29
N PHE A 387 -21.22 3.83 10.39
CA PHE A 387 -20.66 5.16 10.65
C PHE A 387 -21.13 5.62 12.03
N ALA A 388 -20.26 5.62 13.03
CA ALA A 388 -20.64 5.92 14.40
C ALA A 388 -19.74 6.99 15.04
N ALA A 389 -20.33 7.97 15.70
CA ALA A 389 -19.65 9.02 16.43
C ALA A 389 -18.59 9.80 15.61
N ASN A 390 -18.77 9.92 14.28
CA ASN A 390 -17.90 10.72 13.43
C ASN A 390 -18.34 12.20 13.48
N THR A 391 -17.37 13.12 13.34
CA THR A 391 -17.64 14.54 13.10
C THR A 391 -17.45 14.84 11.63
N ILE A 392 -18.50 15.32 10.97
CA ILE A 392 -18.52 15.63 9.54
C ILE A 392 -18.93 17.08 9.36
N ARG A 393 -18.07 17.90 8.72
CA ARG A 393 -18.32 19.34 8.63
C ARG A 393 -17.67 19.98 7.39
N ASP A 394 -18.16 21.15 7.02
CA ASP A 394 -17.41 22.09 6.17
C ASP A 394 -17.23 23.40 6.93
N THR A 395 -15.99 23.75 7.25
CA THR A 395 -15.64 24.96 8.00
C THR A 395 -15.53 26.19 7.11
N ARG A 396 -15.54 25.99 5.80
CA ARG A 396 -15.44 27.04 4.80
C ARG A 396 -16.78 27.71 4.57
N GLN A 397 -16.79 28.91 3.96
CA GLN A 397 -18.01 29.67 3.72
C GLN A 397 -18.12 30.09 2.25
N GLY A 398 -19.35 30.42 1.84
CA GLY A 398 -19.66 30.86 0.48
C GLY A 398 -19.21 29.86 -0.60
N PRO A 399 -18.62 30.33 -1.70
CA PRO A 399 -18.18 29.46 -2.81
C PRO A 399 -17.08 28.46 -2.44
N GLN A 400 -16.42 28.64 -1.29
CA GLN A 400 -15.39 27.74 -0.79
C GLN A 400 -15.98 26.55 -0.02
N ALA A 401 -17.22 26.61 0.44
CA ALA A 401 -17.91 25.52 1.11
C ALA A 401 -18.34 24.47 0.09
N THR A 402 -17.47 23.52 -0.19
CA THR A 402 -17.65 22.53 -1.27
C THR A 402 -18.09 21.15 -0.78
N GLN A 403 -17.91 20.81 0.51
CA GLN A 403 -18.48 19.60 1.10
C GLN A 403 -19.96 19.78 1.40
N THR A 404 -20.78 19.81 0.36
CA THR A 404 -22.22 20.13 0.45
C THR A 404 -23.04 19.00 1.06
N VAL A 405 -22.55 17.76 1.00
CA VAL A 405 -23.22 16.57 1.56
C VAL A 405 -22.33 15.94 2.61
N GLY A 406 -22.87 15.69 3.80
CA GLY A 406 -22.15 14.99 4.87
C GLY A 406 -21.95 13.52 4.52
N ILE A 407 -23.03 12.73 4.45
CA ILE A 407 -23.01 11.32 4.02
C ILE A 407 -24.03 11.14 2.87
N TYR A 408 -23.53 10.65 1.73
CA TYR A 408 -24.38 10.22 0.62
C TYR A 408 -24.47 8.69 0.60
N ILE A 409 -25.70 8.16 0.60
CA ILE A 409 -26.02 6.74 0.51
C ILE A 409 -26.68 6.51 -0.85
N GLY A 410 -25.98 5.89 -1.76
CA GLY A 410 -26.43 5.66 -3.13
C GLY A 410 -27.58 4.63 -3.22
N PRO A 411 -28.26 4.56 -4.38
CA PRO A 411 -29.53 3.84 -4.53
C PRO A 411 -29.44 2.32 -4.34
N LYS A 412 -28.25 1.73 -4.42
CA LYS A 412 -28.03 0.28 -4.28
C LYS A 412 -27.42 -0.12 -2.93
N ALA A 413 -27.04 0.83 -2.08
CA ALA A 413 -26.45 0.57 -0.79
C ALA A 413 -27.50 0.03 0.20
N ASP A 414 -27.12 -0.89 1.07
CA ASP A 414 -28.03 -1.58 1.98
C ASP A 414 -27.40 -1.85 3.36
N PHE A 415 -28.21 -1.97 4.41
CA PHE A 415 -27.75 -2.18 5.79
C PHE A 415 -26.70 -1.15 6.24
N VAL A 416 -26.87 0.13 5.89
CA VAL A 416 -26.01 1.22 6.33
C VAL A 416 -26.53 1.75 7.66
N ILE A 417 -25.66 1.79 8.67
CA ILE A 417 -25.97 2.31 10.01
C ILE A 417 -25.21 3.62 10.18
N CYS A 418 -25.95 4.72 10.39
CA CYS A 418 -25.42 6.05 10.74
C CYS A 418 -25.97 6.45 12.11
N GLU A 419 -25.12 6.44 13.14
CA GLU A 419 -25.53 6.71 14.51
C GLU A 419 -24.57 7.67 15.23
N GLN A 420 -25.10 8.56 16.03
CA GLN A 420 -24.31 9.48 16.86
C GLN A 420 -23.29 10.33 16.08
N ASN A 421 -23.46 10.49 14.76
CA ASN A 421 -22.59 11.35 13.98
C ASN A 421 -22.97 12.82 14.18
N LEU A 422 -21.96 13.68 14.34
CA LEU A 422 -22.13 15.11 14.47
C LEU A 422 -21.88 15.77 13.11
N PHE A 423 -22.85 16.60 12.68
CA PHE A 423 -22.77 17.38 11.44
C PHE A 423 -22.73 18.87 11.80
N GLU A 424 -21.76 19.60 11.27
CA GLU A 424 -21.51 21.01 11.59
C GLU A 424 -21.14 21.82 10.34
N GLY A 425 -21.27 23.15 10.45
CA GLY A 425 -20.79 24.09 9.45
C GLY A 425 -21.65 24.18 8.21
N SER A 426 -21.02 24.42 7.06
CA SER A 426 -21.69 24.74 5.80
C SER A 426 -22.19 23.51 5.00
N THR A 427 -22.19 22.33 5.59
CA THR A 427 -22.78 21.14 4.96
C THR A 427 -24.30 21.38 4.74
N GLN A 428 -24.71 21.45 3.49
CA GLN A 428 -26.10 21.78 3.14
C GLN A 428 -27.09 20.65 3.50
N GLN A 429 -26.63 19.41 3.34
CA GLN A 429 -27.37 18.21 3.67
C GLN A 429 -26.53 17.27 4.52
N ALA A 430 -26.95 17.03 5.74
CA ALA A 430 -26.23 16.13 6.64
C ALA A 430 -26.15 14.71 6.08
N ILE A 431 -27.30 14.15 5.68
CA ILE A 431 -27.40 12.82 5.07
C ILE A 431 -28.35 12.86 3.89
N VAL A 432 -27.88 12.42 2.73
CA VAL A 432 -28.69 12.14 1.54
C VAL A 432 -28.80 10.64 1.38
N ASN A 433 -30.01 10.09 1.49
CA ASN A 433 -30.22 8.65 1.33
C ASN A 433 -31.12 8.44 0.10
N GLU A 434 -30.54 7.98 -1.00
CA GLU A 434 -31.23 7.59 -2.23
C GLU A 434 -31.55 6.09 -2.27
N SER A 435 -31.07 5.32 -1.29
CA SER A 435 -31.42 3.90 -1.20
C SER A 435 -32.90 3.71 -0.89
N ARG A 436 -33.51 2.76 -1.58
CA ARG A 436 -34.89 2.35 -1.33
C ARG A 436 -34.97 1.26 -0.23
N SER A 437 -33.85 0.89 0.35
CA SER A 437 -33.81 -0.14 1.40
C SER A 437 -34.32 0.41 2.73
N ASP A 438 -35.23 -0.30 3.35
CA ASP A 438 -35.76 -0.05 4.70
C ASP A 438 -34.82 -0.63 5.80
N HIS A 439 -33.77 -1.36 5.43
CA HIS A 439 -32.75 -1.85 6.35
C HIS A 439 -31.72 -0.78 6.75
N ASN A 440 -31.66 0.36 6.05
CA ASN A 440 -30.79 1.45 6.41
C ASN A 440 -31.27 2.15 7.68
N ARG A 441 -30.40 2.22 8.70
CA ARG A 441 -30.70 2.89 9.97
C ARG A 441 -29.95 4.20 10.05
N VAL A 442 -30.63 5.26 9.69
CA VAL A 442 -30.05 6.60 9.60
C VAL A 442 -30.63 7.48 10.72
N GLN A 443 -29.83 7.73 11.75
CA GLN A 443 -30.19 8.71 12.76
C GLN A 443 -29.95 10.10 12.19
N GLN A 444 -31.03 10.85 11.97
CA GLN A 444 -30.92 12.23 11.57
C GLN A 444 -30.32 13.09 12.68
N PRO A 445 -29.56 14.15 12.35
CA PRO A 445 -29.02 15.05 13.36
C PRO A 445 -30.16 15.62 14.22
N THR A 446 -30.02 15.56 15.53
CA THR A 446 -30.92 16.24 16.46
C THR A 446 -30.60 17.73 16.46
N GLY A 447 -31.37 18.53 15.76
CA GLY A 447 -31.40 20.01 15.83
C GLY A 447 -30.16 20.70 15.23
N GLN A 448 -30.33 21.32 14.08
CA GLN A 448 -29.55 22.50 13.67
C GLN A 448 -30.21 23.76 14.25
#